data_728ab080dd0a7d0b07a429ad6e73447a
#
_entry.id   728ab080dd0a7d0b07a429ad6e73447a
#
_cell.length_a   1.000
_cell.length_b   1.000
_cell.length_c   1.000
_cell.angle_alpha   90.00
_cell.angle_beta   90.00
_cell.angle_gamma   90.00
#
_symmetry.space_group_name_H-M   'P 1'
#
loop_
_entity.id
_entity.type
_entity.pdbx_description
1 polymer ?
#
loop_
_entity_poly.entity_id
_entity_poly.type
_entity_poly.pdbx_seq_one_letter_code
_entity_poly.pdbx_strand_id
1 'polypeptide(L)'
;MSAFDLDAYLKERRQMVDLALERFLPSEDTPPPSVHRAMRYSVLAGGKRLRPILVIAGAEVVGASPSTVMPTACAMEMIHTYSLIHDDLPAMDDDDYRRGRLTNHKVFGDAIAILAGDALLTYAFQLVAQNAALKGVDAAVVCDVVADIAQAAGTLGMVGGQVVDIESEGKTITPEQLEYIHIHKTAALLRASLAAGARLGGADAAALAAVADAGQSLGLAFQIVDDILDVEGSLETLGKTAGSDERKQKVTYPALHGIDASRREARRLIERTKSRLGVFGACSAPLAALADFVVERKS
;
A
#
# COMPACT_ATOMS: atom_id res chain seq x y z
N MET A 1 -23.90 14.03 -15.99
CA MET A 1 -22.51 14.24 -15.55
C MET A 1 -21.67 13.18 -16.25
N SER A 2 -20.54 13.55 -16.87
CA SER A 2 -19.60 12.53 -17.39
C SER A 2 -19.08 11.69 -16.22
N ALA A 3 -18.94 10.38 -16.44
CA ALA A 3 -18.32 9.49 -15.44
C ALA A 3 -16.89 10.02 -15.13
N PHE A 4 -16.45 9.86 -13.87
CA PHE A 4 -15.10 10.23 -13.48
C PHE A 4 -14.08 9.35 -14.23
N ASP A 5 -13.09 10.00 -14.88
CA ASP A 5 -12.05 9.30 -15.62
C ASP A 5 -10.95 8.84 -14.64
N LEU A 6 -11.09 7.62 -14.15
CA LEU A 6 -10.15 7.03 -13.21
C LEU A 6 -8.77 6.79 -13.84
N ASP A 7 -8.72 6.37 -15.09
CA ASP A 7 -7.45 6.05 -15.77
C ASP A 7 -6.59 7.31 -15.94
N ALA A 8 -7.21 8.42 -16.37
CA ALA A 8 -6.52 9.70 -16.44
C ALA A 8 -6.03 10.17 -15.07
N TYR A 9 -6.87 10.04 -14.02
CA TYR A 9 -6.52 10.39 -12.65
C TYR A 9 -5.33 9.57 -12.14
N LEU A 10 -5.39 8.23 -12.24
CA LEU A 10 -4.32 7.35 -11.79
C LEU A 10 -3.01 7.61 -12.53
N LYS A 11 -3.08 7.83 -13.83
CA LYS A 11 -1.92 8.16 -14.67
C LYS A 11 -1.23 9.45 -14.21
N GLU A 12 -2.02 10.51 -14.01
CA GLU A 12 -1.53 11.82 -13.56
C GLU A 12 -0.89 11.72 -12.17
N ARG A 13 -1.60 11.12 -11.19
CA ARG A 13 -1.10 10.99 -9.81
C ARG A 13 0.15 10.11 -9.75
N ARG A 14 0.20 9.02 -10.52
CA ARG A 14 1.39 8.17 -10.63
C ARG A 14 2.58 8.97 -11.16
N GLN A 15 2.40 9.76 -12.21
CA GLN A 15 3.47 10.58 -12.77
C GLN A 15 4.00 11.60 -11.76
N MET A 16 3.11 12.25 -10.99
CA MET A 16 3.50 13.17 -9.92
C MET A 16 4.34 12.49 -8.86
N VAL A 17 3.94 11.29 -8.43
CA VAL A 17 4.65 10.48 -7.42
C VAL A 17 6.01 10.03 -7.95
N ASP A 18 6.10 9.52 -9.19
CA ASP A 18 7.35 9.06 -9.78
C ASP A 18 8.38 10.20 -9.86
N LEU A 19 7.96 11.41 -10.29
CA LEU A 19 8.81 12.59 -10.30
C LEU A 19 9.24 13.03 -8.90
N ALA A 20 8.37 12.91 -7.91
CA ALA A 20 8.69 13.24 -6.52
C ALA A 20 9.65 12.24 -5.89
N LEU A 21 9.46 10.94 -6.10
CA LEU A 21 10.36 9.88 -5.66
C LEU A 21 11.77 10.06 -6.21
N GLU A 22 11.89 10.42 -7.51
CA GLU A 22 13.17 10.70 -8.15
C GLU A 22 13.94 11.83 -7.45
N ARG A 23 13.23 12.88 -6.99
CA ARG A 23 13.80 14.03 -6.31
C ARG A 23 14.11 13.79 -4.84
N PHE A 24 13.28 13.01 -4.15
CA PHE A 24 13.47 12.78 -2.71
C PHE A 24 14.55 11.73 -2.44
N LEU A 25 14.72 10.74 -3.31
CA LEU A 25 15.76 9.74 -3.11
C LEU A 25 17.15 10.34 -3.26
N PRO A 26 18.10 10.02 -2.38
CA PRO A 26 19.50 10.42 -2.54
C PRO A 26 20.04 10.00 -3.90
N SER A 27 20.99 10.78 -4.45
CA SER A 27 21.69 10.42 -5.69
C SER A 27 22.43 9.10 -5.53
N GLU A 28 22.55 8.34 -6.63
CA GLU A 28 23.30 7.08 -6.68
C GLU A 28 24.77 7.22 -6.31
N ASP A 29 25.33 8.43 -6.47
CA ASP A 29 26.72 8.74 -6.17
C ASP A 29 26.94 9.26 -4.74
N THR A 30 25.85 9.46 -3.97
CA THR A 30 25.94 9.87 -2.56
C THR A 30 26.62 8.76 -1.75
N PRO A 31 27.69 9.04 -0.96
CA PRO A 31 28.31 8.02 -0.12
C PRO A 31 27.40 7.58 1.05
N PRO A 32 27.29 6.28 1.33
CA PRO A 32 27.83 5.15 0.57
C PRO A 32 26.97 4.81 -0.66
N PRO A 33 27.53 4.75 -1.90
CA PRO A 33 26.75 4.65 -3.11
C PRO A 33 25.99 3.33 -3.27
N SER A 34 26.47 2.22 -2.73
CA SER A 34 25.86 0.91 -2.87
C SER A 34 24.43 0.86 -2.31
N VAL A 35 24.19 1.42 -1.12
CA VAL A 35 22.84 1.44 -0.53
C VAL A 35 21.90 2.36 -1.30
N HIS A 36 22.36 3.53 -1.75
CA HIS A 36 21.51 4.46 -2.51
C HIS A 36 21.13 3.89 -3.89
N ARG A 37 22.06 3.20 -4.56
CA ARG A 37 21.76 2.46 -5.81
C ARG A 37 20.74 1.35 -5.57
N ALA A 38 20.87 0.58 -4.49
CA ALA A 38 19.93 -0.49 -4.13
C ALA A 38 18.53 0.05 -3.78
N MET A 39 18.45 1.15 -3.01
CA MET A 39 17.17 1.85 -2.73
C MET A 39 16.49 2.31 -4.02
N ARG A 40 17.21 3.05 -4.87
CA ARG A 40 16.70 3.57 -6.15
C ARG A 40 16.28 2.46 -7.09
N TYR A 41 17.08 1.40 -7.18
CA TYR A 41 16.77 0.23 -8.00
C TYR A 41 15.37 -0.33 -7.74
N SER A 42 14.99 -0.49 -6.49
CA SER A 42 13.68 -1.05 -6.12
C SER A 42 12.56 -0.01 -6.16
N VAL A 43 12.78 1.19 -5.65
CA VAL A 43 11.74 2.24 -5.64
C VAL A 43 11.36 2.66 -7.06
N LEU A 44 12.35 2.84 -7.94
CA LEU A 44 12.14 3.31 -9.33
C LEU A 44 11.83 2.17 -10.33
N ALA A 45 11.67 0.93 -9.85
CA ALA A 45 11.26 -0.20 -10.69
C ALA A 45 9.82 -0.11 -11.23
N GLY A 46 9.14 1.01 -10.99
CA GLY A 46 7.74 1.21 -11.38
C GLY A 46 6.74 0.62 -10.38
N GLY A 47 5.50 0.43 -10.83
CA GLY A 47 4.40 -0.11 -10.03
C GLY A 47 3.13 0.73 -10.13
N LYS A 48 2.05 0.26 -9.49
CA LYS A 48 0.72 0.92 -9.50
C LYS A 48 0.69 2.20 -8.63
N ARG A 49 1.63 2.39 -7.73
CA ARG A 49 1.71 3.53 -6.77
C ARG A 49 0.43 3.73 -5.96
N LEU A 50 -0.25 2.63 -5.60
CA LEU A 50 -1.55 2.71 -4.95
C LEU A 50 -1.49 3.45 -3.59
N ARG A 51 -0.50 3.16 -2.74
CA ARG A 51 -0.38 3.79 -1.42
C ARG A 51 -0.12 5.30 -1.50
N PRO A 52 0.84 5.79 -2.29
CA PRO A 52 0.98 7.23 -2.55
C PRO A 52 -0.29 7.90 -3.08
N ILE A 53 -0.97 7.24 -4.04
CA ILE A 53 -2.22 7.77 -4.62
C ILE A 53 -3.32 7.85 -3.56
N LEU A 54 -3.40 6.88 -2.64
CA LEU A 54 -4.33 6.95 -1.51
C LEU A 54 -4.02 8.09 -0.55
N VAL A 55 -2.75 8.41 -0.29
CA VAL A 55 -2.38 9.61 0.49
C VAL A 55 -2.87 10.87 -0.20
N ILE A 56 -2.63 10.98 -1.51
CA ILE A 56 -3.08 12.15 -2.31
C ILE A 56 -4.61 12.24 -2.31
N ALA A 57 -5.31 11.14 -2.59
CA ALA A 57 -6.77 11.10 -2.62
C ALA A 57 -7.40 11.39 -1.25
N GLY A 58 -6.74 10.97 -0.15
CA GLY A 58 -7.12 11.32 1.22
C GLY A 58 -7.03 12.81 1.51
N ALA A 59 -6.04 13.51 0.95
CA ALA A 59 -5.96 14.96 1.05
C ALA A 59 -7.01 15.65 0.15
N GLU A 60 -7.17 15.19 -1.07
CA GLU A 60 -8.10 15.78 -2.05
C GLU A 60 -9.56 15.63 -1.60
N VAL A 61 -9.93 14.53 -0.93
CA VAL A 61 -11.30 14.31 -0.46
C VAL A 61 -11.74 15.35 0.57
N VAL A 62 -10.80 15.94 1.31
CA VAL A 62 -11.03 17.04 2.26
C VAL A 62 -10.69 18.43 1.67
N GLY A 63 -10.44 18.51 0.37
CA GLY A 63 -10.19 19.75 -0.35
C GLY A 63 -8.73 20.26 -0.33
N ALA A 64 -7.78 19.46 0.14
CA ALA A 64 -6.38 19.85 0.16
C ALA A 64 -5.65 19.54 -1.15
N SER A 65 -4.54 20.24 -1.40
CA SER A 65 -3.71 20.04 -2.60
C SER A 65 -2.80 18.81 -2.45
N PRO A 66 -2.52 18.05 -3.53
CA PRO A 66 -1.51 16.99 -3.54
C PRO A 66 -0.14 17.42 -3.01
N SER A 67 0.26 18.68 -3.25
CA SER A 67 1.54 19.21 -2.78
C SER A 67 1.70 19.25 -1.27
N THR A 68 0.58 19.34 -0.53
CA THR A 68 0.58 19.35 0.94
C THR A 68 1.03 18.00 1.53
N VAL A 69 0.85 16.91 0.80
CA VAL A 69 1.06 15.55 1.31
C VAL A 69 2.13 14.77 0.54
N MET A 70 2.79 15.39 -0.44
CA MET A 70 3.71 14.68 -1.33
C MET A 70 4.88 14.00 -0.61
N PRO A 71 5.52 14.59 0.42
CA PRO A 71 6.55 13.88 1.19
C PRO A 71 6.00 12.59 1.83
N THR A 72 4.82 12.64 2.46
CA THR A 72 4.18 11.47 3.06
C THR A 72 3.74 10.44 2.00
N ALA A 73 3.26 10.88 0.85
CA ALA A 73 2.94 9.99 -0.27
C ALA A 73 4.17 9.18 -0.72
N CYS A 74 5.31 9.84 -0.89
CA CYS A 74 6.57 9.17 -1.21
C CYS A 74 7.06 8.26 -0.07
N ALA A 75 6.91 8.68 1.18
CA ALA A 75 7.25 7.87 2.35
C ALA A 75 6.46 6.55 2.37
N MET A 76 5.17 6.57 2.07
CA MET A 76 4.35 5.35 2.02
C MET A 76 4.78 4.38 0.92
N GLU A 77 5.28 4.87 -0.22
CA GLU A 77 5.87 4.00 -1.24
C GLU A 77 7.20 3.42 -0.78
N MET A 78 8.03 4.19 -0.05
CA MET A 78 9.28 3.68 0.51
C MET A 78 9.03 2.61 1.57
N ILE A 79 8.04 2.80 2.44
CA ILE A 79 7.60 1.80 3.42
C ILE A 79 7.09 0.54 2.70
N HIS A 80 6.33 0.68 1.63
CA HIS A 80 5.91 -0.47 0.84
C HIS A 80 7.09 -1.15 0.14
N THR A 81 8.03 -0.37 -0.40
CA THR A 81 9.17 -0.93 -1.14
C THR A 81 10.13 -1.68 -0.23
N TYR A 82 10.42 -1.17 0.98
CA TYR A 82 11.26 -1.90 1.93
C TYR A 82 10.65 -3.27 2.26
N SER A 83 9.33 -3.35 2.48
CA SER A 83 8.71 -4.63 2.77
C SER A 83 8.86 -5.62 1.63
N LEU A 84 8.74 -5.16 0.37
CA LEU A 84 8.96 -6.00 -0.79
C LEU A 84 10.43 -6.46 -0.92
N ILE A 85 11.42 -5.60 -0.61
CA ILE A 85 12.83 -5.98 -0.63
C ILE A 85 13.10 -7.08 0.39
N HIS A 86 12.55 -6.94 1.61
CA HIS A 86 12.75 -7.92 2.67
C HIS A 86 11.96 -9.21 2.42
N ASP A 87 10.74 -9.12 1.90
CA ASP A 87 9.94 -10.30 1.53
C ASP A 87 10.67 -11.15 0.45
N ASP A 88 11.38 -10.50 -0.49
CA ASP A 88 12.10 -11.21 -1.56
C ASP A 88 13.36 -11.97 -1.08
N LEU A 89 13.87 -11.72 0.15
CA LEU A 89 15.11 -12.33 0.66
C LEU A 89 15.01 -13.86 0.77
N PRO A 90 16.16 -14.60 0.69
CA PRO A 90 16.19 -16.04 0.85
C PRO A 90 15.63 -16.57 2.17
N ALA A 91 15.66 -15.75 3.23
CA ALA A 91 15.09 -16.10 4.54
C ALA A 91 13.57 -15.89 4.62
N MET A 92 12.95 -15.34 3.59
CA MET A 92 11.53 -15.02 3.48
C MET A 92 10.90 -15.76 2.30
N ASP A 93 10.49 -15.06 1.26
CA ASP A 93 9.81 -15.64 0.10
C ASP A 93 10.78 -16.28 -0.93
N ASP A 94 12.08 -15.94 -0.89
CA ASP A 94 13.15 -16.38 -1.81
C ASP A 94 12.78 -16.17 -3.29
N ASP A 95 12.25 -15.00 -3.60
CA ASP A 95 11.83 -14.66 -4.96
C ASP A 95 13.01 -14.10 -5.79
N ASP A 96 13.22 -14.67 -6.97
CA ASP A 96 14.27 -14.22 -7.90
C ASP A 96 13.86 -12.99 -8.70
N TYR A 97 12.57 -12.81 -8.97
CA TYR A 97 12.04 -11.76 -9.84
C TYR A 97 10.86 -11.00 -9.20
N ARG A 98 10.87 -9.68 -9.36
CA ARG A 98 9.77 -8.79 -9.01
C ARG A 98 9.55 -7.73 -10.08
N ARG A 99 8.32 -7.56 -10.54
CA ARG A 99 7.97 -6.60 -11.61
C ARG A 99 8.80 -6.82 -12.89
N GLY A 100 9.10 -8.08 -13.22
CA GLY A 100 9.88 -8.45 -14.42
C GLY A 100 11.38 -8.17 -14.34
N ARG A 101 11.92 -7.81 -13.17
CA ARG A 101 13.34 -7.57 -12.91
C ARG A 101 13.84 -8.48 -11.80
N LEU A 102 15.15 -8.76 -11.77
CA LEU A 102 15.77 -9.45 -10.64
C LEU A 102 15.50 -8.70 -9.34
N THR A 103 15.28 -9.44 -8.25
CA THR A 103 15.08 -8.87 -6.91
C THR A 103 16.35 -8.20 -6.39
N ASN A 104 16.19 -7.35 -5.37
CA ASN A 104 17.29 -6.53 -4.86
C ASN A 104 18.47 -7.38 -4.40
N HIS A 105 18.22 -8.46 -3.66
CA HIS A 105 19.28 -9.35 -3.16
C HIS A 105 20.02 -10.10 -4.29
N LYS A 106 19.36 -10.40 -5.41
CA LYS A 106 20.02 -11.02 -6.57
C LYS A 106 20.98 -10.06 -7.28
N VAL A 107 20.74 -8.74 -7.20
CA VAL A 107 21.58 -7.73 -7.86
C VAL A 107 22.68 -7.21 -6.93
N PHE A 108 22.39 -6.98 -5.64
CA PHE A 108 23.29 -6.31 -4.70
C PHE A 108 23.79 -7.22 -3.57
N GLY A 109 23.28 -8.45 -3.48
CA GLY A 109 23.54 -9.38 -2.38
C GLY A 109 22.66 -9.09 -1.15
N ASP A 110 22.51 -10.14 -0.30
CA ASP A 110 21.57 -10.13 0.82
C ASP A 110 21.83 -8.99 1.82
N ALA A 111 23.09 -8.77 2.17
CA ALA A 111 23.46 -7.74 3.15
C ALA A 111 23.07 -6.33 2.68
N ILE A 112 23.31 -5.99 1.40
CA ILE A 112 22.94 -4.68 0.86
C ILE A 112 21.42 -4.56 0.70
N ALA A 113 20.74 -5.64 0.35
CA ALA A 113 19.28 -5.66 0.26
C ALA A 113 18.63 -5.40 1.64
N ILE A 114 19.11 -6.05 2.70
CA ILE A 114 18.67 -5.79 4.09
C ILE A 114 18.86 -4.31 4.43
N LEU A 115 20.07 -3.78 4.24
CA LEU A 115 20.40 -2.39 4.56
C LEU A 115 19.62 -1.39 3.69
N ALA A 116 19.30 -1.72 2.44
CA ALA A 116 18.47 -0.88 1.57
C ALA A 116 17.03 -0.80 2.09
N GLY A 117 16.48 -1.91 2.59
CA GLY A 117 15.17 -1.93 3.24
C GLY A 117 15.15 -1.09 4.52
N ASP A 118 16.13 -1.27 5.41
CA ASP A 118 16.28 -0.49 6.65
C ASP A 118 16.41 1.00 6.35
N ALA A 119 17.22 1.35 5.35
CA ALA A 119 17.41 2.73 4.93
C ALA A 119 16.13 3.36 4.39
N LEU A 120 15.36 2.64 3.56
CA LEU A 120 14.07 3.10 3.04
C LEU A 120 13.05 3.32 4.16
N LEU A 121 12.94 2.38 5.10
CA LEU A 121 12.04 2.49 6.25
C LEU A 121 12.38 3.72 7.11
N THR A 122 13.65 3.89 7.44
CA THR A 122 14.12 5.02 8.26
C THR A 122 13.92 6.34 7.53
N TYR A 123 14.30 6.40 6.24
CA TYR A 123 14.19 7.61 5.42
C TYR A 123 12.73 8.01 5.18
N ALA A 124 11.80 7.06 5.13
CA ALA A 124 10.37 7.35 5.02
C ALA A 124 9.88 8.24 6.16
N PHE A 125 10.26 7.96 7.42
CA PHE A 125 9.88 8.80 8.56
C PHE A 125 10.52 10.20 8.50
N GLN A 126 11.74 10.32 7.97
CA GLN A 126 12.34 11.62 7.70
C GLN A 126 11.48 12.43 6.69
N LEU A 127 10.96 11.78 5.64
CA LEU A 127 10.08 12.44 4.68
C LEU A 127 8.74 12.84 5.30
N VAL A 128 8.12 11.98 6.11
CA VAL A 128 6.89 12.35 6.81
C VAL A 128 7.12 13.60 7.67
N ALA A 129 8.24 13.67 8.40
CA ALA A 129 8.57 14.82 9.22
C ALA A 129 8.75 16.12 8.40
N GLN A 130 9.17 16.06 7.13
CA GLN A 130 9.30 17.23 6.26
C GLN A 130 7.96 17.94 5.99
N ASN A 131 6.81 17.26 6.17
CA ASN A 131 5.51 17.91 6.06
C ASN A 131 5.35 19.08 7.04
N ALA A 132 6.03 19.06 8.20
CA ALA A 132 6.00 20.15 9.17
C ALA A 132 6.61 21.47 8.64
N ALA A 133 7.44 21.42 7.59
CA ALA A 133 7.99 22.60 6.93
C ALA A 133 7.04 23.19 5.86
N LEU A 134 5.96 22.51 5.53
CA LEU A 134 5.00 22.97 4.53
C LEU A 134 4.03 23.97 5.14
N LYS A 135 3.71 25.03 4.37
CA LYS A 135 2.80 26.08 4.82
C LYS A 135 1.40 25.52 5.13
N GLY A 136 0.91 25.79 6.31
CA GLY A 136 -0.43 25.40 6.76
C GLY A 136 -0.52 24.01 7.37
N VAL A 137 0.60 23.29 7.52
CA VAL A 137 0.66 22.00 8.21
C VAL A 137 1.14 22.21 9.64
N ASP A 138 0.37 21.75 10.62
CA ASP A 138 0.75 21.78 12.04
C ASP A 138 1.71 20.62 12.37
N ALA A 139 2.80 20.92 13.06
CA ALA A 139 3.77 19.94 13.51
C ALA A 139 3.15 18.84 14.42
N ALA A 140 2.16 19.18 15.23
CA ALA A 140 1.43 18.21 16.06
C ALA A 140 0.70 17.19 15.18
N VAL A 141 0.05 17.65 14.09
CA VAL A 141 -0.59 16.77 13.11
C VAL A 141 0.42 15.84 12.44
N VAL A 142 1.63 16.33 12.14
CA VAL A 142 2.70 15.49 11.59
C VAL A 142 3.16 14.43 12.59
N CYS A 143 3.25 14.75 13.88
CA CYS A 143 3.55 13.76 14.92
C CYS A 143 2.49 12.66 14.99
N ASP A 144 1.21 13.01 14.89
CA ASP A 144 0.13 12.02 14.83
C ASP A 144 0.26 11.12 13.60
N VAL A 145 0.56 11.70 12.43
CA VAL A 145 0.75 10.94 11.18
C VAL A 145 1.94 9.98 11.29
N VAL A 146 3.05 10.42 11.90
CA VAL A 146 4.21 9.56 12.18
C VAL A 146 3.80 8.38 13.07
N ALA A 147 3.04 8.63 14.14
CA ALA A 147 2.57 7.59 15.05
C ALA A 147 1.63 6.59 14.35
N ASP A 148 0.65 7.08 13.58
CA ASP A 148 -0.32 6.27 12.84
C ASP A 148 0.39 5.37 11.80
N ILE A 149 1.36 5.93 11.04
CA ILE A 149 2.14 5.16 10.05
C ILE A 149 3.04 4.14 10.73
N ALA A 150 3.71 4.52 11.83
CA ALA A 150 4.58 3.61 12.58
C ALA A 150 3.78 2.42 13.15
N GLN A 151 2.59 2.66 13.67
CA GLN A 151 1.69 1.61 14.13
C GLN A 151 1.26 0.70 12.96
N ALA A 152 0.87 1.27 11.82
CA ALA A 152 0.39 0.51 10.66
C ALA A 152 1.51 -0.29 9.98
N ALA A 153 2.76 0.18 10.02
CA ALA A 153 3.92 -0.55 9.48
C ALA A 153 4.51 -1.55 10.48
N GLY A 154 4.33 -1.33 11.79
CA GLY A 154 4.99 -2.04 12.87
C GLY A 154 4.33 -3.36 13.28
N THR A 155 4.61 -3.78 14.52
CA THR A 155 4.17 -5.07 15.10
C THR A 155 2.66 -5.18 15.29
N LEU A 156 1.95 -4.06 15.36
CA LEU A 156 0.49 -4.01 15.42
C LEU A 156 -0.15 -3.77 14.03
N GLY A 157 0.65 -3.84 12.98
CA GLY A 157 0.26 -3.66 11.58
C GLY A 157 0.98 -4.65 10.68
N MET A 158 1.61 -4.14 9.61
CA MET A 158 2.17 -4.95 8.52
C MET A 158 3.18 -6.01 9.01
N VAL A 159 4.14 -5.64 9.87
CA VAL A 159 5.12 -6.60 10.41
C VAL A 159 4.43 -7.69 11.22
N GLY A 160 3.46 -7.33 12.09
CA GLY A 160 2.70 -8.31 12.86
C GLY A 160 1.86 -9.24 11.96
N GLY A 161 1.24 -8.70 10.92
CA GLY A 161 0.52 -9.50 9.92
C GLY A 161 1.43 -10.45 9.16
N GLN A 162 2.66 -10.01 8.81
CA GLN A 162 3.66 -10.84 8.15
C GLN A 162 4.14 -11.99 9.05
N VAL A 163 4.35 -11.73 10.35
CA VAL A 163 4.72 -12.79 11.31
C VAL A 163 3.65 -13.89 11.36
N VAL A 164 2.38 -13.51 11.49
CA VAL A 164 1.27 -14.49 11.52
C VAL A 164 1.13 -15.22 10.19
N ASP A 165 1.37 -14.54 9.06
CA ASP A 165 1.36 -15.17 7.73
C ASP A 165 2.43 -16.27 7.63
N ILE A 166 3.68 -15.97 8.00
CA ILE A 166 4.79 -16.96 8.01
C ILE A 166 4.50 -18.10 8.97
N GLU A 167 4.04 -17.81 10.19
CA GLU A 167 3.72 -18.83 11.19
C GLU A 167 2.55 -19.73 10.76
N SER A 168 1.75 -19.30 9.79
CA SER A 168 0.59 -20.01 9.26
C SER A 168 0.90 -20.91 8.07
N GLU A 169 2.09 -20.80 7.47
CA GLU A 169 2.47 -21.59 6.30
C GLU A 169 2.45 -23.08 6.59
N GLY A 170 1.81 -23.86 5.70
CA GLY A 170 1.67 -25.31 5.85
C GLY A 170 0.75 -25.75 6.99
N LYS A 171 -0.03 -24.85 7.61
CA LYS A 171 -0.96 -25.15 8.69
C LYS A 171 -2.40 -24.87 8.28
N THR A 172 -3.34 -25.55 8.93
CA THR A 172 -4.76 -25.19 8.87
C THR A 172 -4.97 -23.97 9.78
N ILE A 173 -5.50 -22.88 9.23
CA ILE A 173 -5.81 -21.66 9.98
C ILE A 173 -7.31 -21.43 10.06
N THR A 174 -7.74 -20.69 11.07
CA THR A 174 -9.15 -20.29 11.23
C THR A 174 -9.49 -19.07 10.35
N PRO A 175 -10.79 -18.82 10.06
CA PRO A 175 -11.20 -17.59 9.38
C PRO A 175 -10.72 -16.31 10.07
N GLU A 176 -10.70 -16.29 11.43
CA GLU A 176 -10.26 -15.15 12.22
C GLU A 176 -8.75 -14.89 12.06
N GLN A 177 -7.94 -15.95 11.93
CA GLN A 177 -6.51 -15.82 11.66
C GLN A 177 -6.24 -15.27 10.26
N LEU A 178 -6.99 -15.73 9.24
CA LEU A 178 -6.90 -15.19 7.89
C LEU A 178 -7.32 -13.71 7.86
N GLU A 179 -8.43 -13.38 8.52
CA GLU A 179 -8.88 -11.99 8.62
C GLU A 179 -7.82 -11.11 9.32
N TYR A 180 -7.18 -11.62 10.38
CA TYR A 180 -6.08 -10.93 11.05
C TYR A 180 -4.93 -10.63 10.07
N ILE A 181 -4.50 -11.61 9.27
CA ILE A 181 -3.44 -11.43 8.26
C ILE A 181 -3.85 -10.34 7.26
N HIS A 182 -5.06 -10.41 6.70
CA HIS A 182 -5.56 -9.44 5.72
C HIS A 182 -5.63 -8.02 6.28
N ILE A 183 -6.12 -7.87 7.50
CA ILE A 183 -6.24 -6.58 8.18
C ILE A 183 -4.85 -5.98 8.42
N HIS A 184 -3.93 -6.76 8.98
CA HIS A 184 -2.66 -6.22 9.46
C HIS A 184 -1.60 -6.14 8.35
N LYS A 185 -1.39 -7.22 7.60
CA LYS A 185 -0.38 -7.27 6.55
C LYS A 185 -0.66 -6.28 5.41
N THR A 186 -1.93 -6.12 5.03
CA THR A 186 -2.29 -5.33 3.83
C THR A 186 -3.18 -4.12 4.12
N ALA A 187 -4.33 -4.31 4.79
CA ALA A 187 -5.32 -3.24 4.94
C ALA A 187 -4.82 -2.12 5.85
N ALA A 188 -4.00 -2.40 6.86
CA ALA A 188 -3.47 -1.41 7.78
C ALA A 188 -2.70 -0.28 7.06
N LEU A 189 -1.81 -0.61 6.12
CA LEU A 189 -1.07 0.40 5.37
C LEU A 189 -1.95 1.16 4.36
N LEU A 190 -2.95 0.52 3.74
CA LEU A 190 -3.88 1.22 2.84
C LEU A 190 -4.76 2.21 3.63
N ARG A 191 -5.27 1.79 4.79
CA ARG A 191 -5.99 2.65 5.72
C ARG A 191 -5.13 3.83 6.19
N ALA A 192 -3.89 3.56 6.63
CA ALA A 192 -2.96 4.59 7.09
C ALA A 192 -2.60 5.58 5.98
N SER A 193 -2.42 5.11 4.73
CA SER A 193 -2.17 5.98 3.58
C SER A 193 -3.30 6.98 3.39
N LEU A 194 -4.54 6.50 3.35
CA LEU A 194 -5.70 7.34 3.13
C LEU A 194 -5.94 8.31 4.31
N ALA A 195 -5.82 7.83 5.54
CA ALA A 195 -6.00 8.61 6.75
C ALA A 195 -4.90 9.69 6.92
N ALA A 196 -3.64 9.37 6.61
CA ALA A 196 -2.54 10.33 6.67
C ALA A 196 -2.76 11.51 5.72
N GLY A 197 -3.21 11.23 4.49
CA GLY A 197 -3.56 12.28 3.53
C GLY A 197 -4.67 13.19 4.04
N ALA A 198 -5.76 12.63 4.54
CA ALA A 198 -6.88 13.39 5.09
C ALA A 198 -6.46 14.22 6.31
N ARG A 199 -5.69 13.65 7.24
CA ARG A 199 -5.20 14.33 8.45
C ARG A 199 -4.31 15.53 8.08
N LEU A 200 -3.34 15.34 7.21
CA LEU A 200 -2.47 16.41 6.71
C LEU A 200 -3.25 17.45 5.89
N GLY A 201 -4.34 17.04 5.25
CA GLY A 201 -5.26 17.91 4.51
C GLY A 201 -6.19 18.73 5.40
N GLY A 202 -6.16 18.53 6.73
CA GLY A 202 -6.97 19.29 7.69
C GLY A 202 -8.33 18.68 7.98
N ALA A 203 -8.50 17.36 7.81
CA ALA A 203 -9.71 16.64 8.20
C ALA A 203 -10.03 16.85 9.67
N ASP A 204 -11.30 17.13 10.01
CA ASP A 204 -11.79 17.05 11.37
C ASP A 204 -11.94 15.58 11.82
N ALA A 205 -12.27 15.37 13.10
CA ALA A 205 -12.37 14.03 13.67
C ALA A 205 -13.43 13.15 12.97
N ALA A 206 -14.54 13.73 12.52
CA ALA A 206 -15.62 12.99 11.85
C ALA A 206 -15.20 12.59 10.43
N ALA A 207 -14.60 13.50 9.69
CA ALA A 207 -14.04 13.25 8.35
C ALA A 207 -12.93 12.19 8.42
N LEU A 208 -12.01 12.31 9.38
CA LEU A 208 -10.93 11.34 9.58
C LEU A 208 -11.47 9.93 9.90
N ALA A 209 -12.47 9.82 10.76
CA ALA A 209 -13.11 8.55 11.08
C ALA A 209 -13.76 7.91 9.84
N ALA A 210 -14.48 8.72 9.02
CA ALA A 210 -15.11 8.25 7.79
C ALA A 210 -14.07 7.74 6.78
N VAL A 211 -12.97 8.48 6.58
CA VAL A 211 -11.86 8.12 5.69
C VAL A 211 -11.14 6.87 6.17
N ALA A 212 -10.88 6.75 7.48
CA ALA A 212 -10.20 5.59 8.05
C ALA A 212 -11.04 4.31 7.91
N ASP A 213 -12.37 4.38 8.16
CA ASP A 213 -13.29 3.23 7.99
C ASP A 213 -13.41 2.84 6.50
N ALA A 214 -13.45 3.81 5.59
CA ALA A 214 -13.41 3.57 4.16
C ALA A 214 -12.10 2.87 3.74
N GLY A 215 -10.96 3.34 4.24
CA GLY A 215 -9.65 2.75 3.96
C GLY A 215 -9.50 1.32 4.46
N GLN A 216 -10.06 1.02 5.65
CA GLN A 216 -10.09 -0.35 6.19
C GLN A 216 -10.90 -1.30 5.29
N SER A 217 -12.11 -0.87 4.91
CA SER A 217 -12.99 -1.68 4.06
C SER A 217 -12.40 -1.88 2.66
N LEU A 218 -11.80 -0.85 2.07
CA LEU A 218 -11.10 -0.90 0.79
C LEU A 218 -9.91 -1.87 0.83
N GLY A 219 -9.12 -1.81 1.91
CA GLY A 219 -7.95 -2.68 2.07
C GLY A 219 -8.30 -4.15 2.20
N LEU A 220 -9.37 -4.48 2.95
CA LEU A 220 -9.89 -5.84 3.03
C LEU A 220 -10.43 -6.32 1.69
N ALA A 221 -11.24 -5.51 0.99
CA ALA A 221 -11.74 -5.86 -0.33
C ALA A 221 -10.59 -6.11 -1.31
N PHE A 222 -9.55 -5.27 -1.26
CA PHE A 222 -8.36 -5.41 -2.09
C PHE A 222 -7.70 -6.78 -1.90
N GLN A 223 -7.50 -7.23 -0.65
CA GLN A 223 -6.87 -8.51 -0.36
C GLN A 223 -7.76 -9.69 -0.77
N ILE A 224 -9.07 -9.64 -0.47
CA ILE A 224 -10.01 -10.70 -0.90
C ILE A 224 -10.00 -10.84 -2.42
N VAL A 225 -9.92 -9.74 -3.17
CA VAL A 225 -9.85 -9.78 -4.63
C VAL A 225 -8.49 -10.31 -5.11
N ASP A 226 -7.39 -9.97 -4.44
CA ASP A 226 -6.08 -10.57 -4.75
C ASP A 226 -6.11 -12.08 -4.60
N ASP A 227 -6.68 -12.60 -3.51
CA ASP A 227 -6.84 -14.04 -3.29
C ASP A 227 -7.73 -14.71 -4.37
N ILE A 228 -8.81 -14.03 -4.79
CA ILE A 228 -9.67 -14.54 -5.90
C ILE A 228 -8.88 -14.62 -7.20
N LEU A 229 -8.10 -13.57 -7.51
CA LEU A 229 -7.30 -13.51 -8.74
C LEU A 229 -6.17 -14.53 -8.74
N ASP A 230 -5.56 -14.82 -7.58
CA ASP A 230 -4.52 -15.86 -7.49
C ASP A 230 -5.10 -17.26 -7.78
N VAL A 231 -6.32 -17.55 -7.31
CA VAL A 231 -7.02 -18.84 -7.55
C VAL A 231 -7.54 -18.95 -8.99
N GLU A 232 -8.04 -17.87 -9.59
CA GLU A 232 -8.64 -17.87 -10.93
C GLU A 232 -7.68 -17.50 -12.05
N GLY A 233 -6.53 -16.91 -11.69
CA GLY A 233 -5.59 -16.36 -12.66
C GLY A 233 -4.84 -17.42 -13.44
N SER A 234 -4.61 -17.15 -14.73
CA SER A 234 -3.64 -17.88 -15.55
C SER A 234 -2.30 -17.16 -15.54
N LEU A 235 -1.22 -17.90 -15.83
CA LEU A 235 0.16 -17.38 -15.99
C LEU A 235 0.26 -16.13 -16.87
N GLU A 236 -0.64 -15.95 -17.84
CA GLU A 236 -0.62 -14.84 -18.79
C GLU A 236 -1.17 -13.53 -18.22
N THR A 237 -2.02 -13.59 -17.18
CA THR A 237 -2.75 -12.41 -16.67
C THR A 237 -2.08 -11.74 -15.47
N LEU A 238 -1.33 -12.46 -14.65
CA LEU A 238 -0.86 -11.96 -13.34
C LEU A 238 0.55 -11.36 -13.33
N GLY A 239 1.35 -11.57 -14.38
CA GLY A 239 2.76 -11.12 -14.39
C GLY A 239 3.62 -11.75 -13.27
N LYS A 240 3.03 -12.63 -12.48
CA LYS A 240 3.60 -13.55 -11.50
C LYS A 240 3.19 -14.97 -11.88
N THR A 241 3.89 -15.97 -11.38
CA THR A 241 3.48 -17.37 -11.54
C THR A 241 2.16 -17.55 -10.78
N ALA A 242 1.04 -17.83 -11.48
CA ALA A 242 -0.24 -18.15 -10.88
C ALA A 242 -0.09 -19.32 -9.90
N GLY A 243 -0.88 -19.31 -8.81
CA GLY A 243 -0.78 -20.33 -7.77
C GLY A 243 0.46 -20.19 -6.89
N SER A 244 0.97 -18.97 -6.69
CA SER A 244 2.09 -18.74 -5.77
C SER A 244 1.69 -19.09 -4.34
N ASP A 245 0.46 -18.80 -3.95
CA ASP A 245 -0.08 -19.13 -2.63
C ASP A 245 -0.32 -20.64 -2.46
N GLU A 246 -0.77 -21.31 -3.51
CA GLU A 246 -0.92 -22.76 -3.51
C GLU A 246 0.46 -23.46 -3.34
N ARG A 247 1.50 -22.98 -4.01
CA ARG A 247 2.86 -23.53 -3.86
C ARG A 247 3.44 -23.30 -2.47
N LYS A 248 3.11 -22.17 -1.84
CA LYS A 248 3.51 -21.84 -0.46
C LYS A 248 2.55 -22.43 0.58
N GLN A 249 1.53 -23.19 0.15
CA GLN A 249 0.49 -23.75 0.99
C GLN A 249 -0.20 -22.70 1.87
N LYS A 250 -0.36 -21.48 1.34
CA LYS A 250 -1.09 -20.40 2.00
C LYS A 250 -2.61 -20.62 1.86
N VAL A 251 -3.32 -20.38 2.94
CA VAL A 251 -4.78 -20.43 2.93
C VAL A 251 -5.33 -19.12 2.41
N THR A 252 -6.14 -19.17 1.34
CA THR A 252 -6.77 -18.01 0.73
C THR A 252 -8.21 -17.83 1.19
N TYR A 253 -8.77 -16.63 1.05
CA TYR A 253 -10.17 -16.35 1.38
C TYR A 253 -11.15 -17.26 0.62
N PRO A 254 -10.97 -17.51 -0.71
CA PRO A 254 -11.77 -18.48 -1.45
C PRO A 254 -11.65 -19.93 -0.96
N ALA A 255 -10.49 -20.32 -0.44
CA ALA A 255 -10.31 -21.68 0.10
C ALA A 255 -11.16 -21.93 1.36
N LEU A 256 -11.36 -20.90 2.21
CA LEU A 256 -12.19 -21.02 3.41
C LEU A 256 -13.68 -20.79 3.15
N HIS A 257 -14.04 -19.88 2.27
CA HIS A 257 -15.41 -19.39 2.14
C HIS A 257 -16.06 -19.73 0.80
N GLY A 258 -15.27 -20.20 -0.18
CA GLY A 258 -15.70 -20.37 -1.56
C GLY A 258 -15.69 -19.06 -2.36
N ILE A 259 -15.49 -19.18 -3.67
CA ILE A 259 -15.30 -18.05 -4.60
C ILE A 259 -16.49 -17.08 -4.63
N ASP A 260 -17.71 -17.61 -4.66
CA ASP A 260 -18.93 -16.76 -4.74
C ASP A 260 -19.16 -15.97 -3.45
N ALA A 261 -18.87 -16.55 -2.29
CA ALA A 261 -18.95 -15.85 -1.01
C ALA A 261 -17.87 -14.75 -0.93
N SER A 262 -16.66 -15.04 -1.39
CA SER A 262 -15.56 -14.08 -1.46
C SER A 262 -15.91 -12.87 -2.33
N ARG A 263 -16.48 -13.10 -3.51
CA ARG A 263 -16.95 -12.02 -4.40
C ARG A 263 -18.07 -11.18 -3.78
N ARG A 264 -19.03 -11.82 -3.09
CA ARG A 264 -20.08 -11.08 -2.38
C ARG A 264 -19.52 -10.21 -1.27
N GLU A 265 -18.60 -10.74 -0.49
CA GLU A 265 -17.97 -9.99 0.61
C GLU A 265 -17.13 -8.82 0.09
N ALA A 266 -16.32 -9.02 -0.96
CA ALA A 266 -15.57 -7.93 -1.58
C ALA A 266 -16.51 -6.80 -2.04
N ARG A 267 -17.60 -7.12 -2.72
CA ARG A 267 -18.61 -6.11 -3.14
C ARG A 267 -19.25 -5.41 -1.95
N ARG A 268 -19.62 -6.13 -0.88
CA ARG A 268 -20.17 -5.55 0.35
C ARG A 268 -19.21 -4.52 0.98
N LEU A 269 -17.94 -4.85 1.02
CA LEU A 269 -16.90 -3.96 1.54
C LEU A 269 -16.74 -2.70 0.67
N ILE A 270 -16.82 -2.82 -0.66
CA ILE A 270 -16.78 -1.66 -1.56
C ILE A 270 -18.01 -0.77 -1.38
N GLU A 271 -19.21 -1.33 -1.27
CA GLU A 271 -20.40 -0.52 -0.98
C GLU A 271 -20.31 0.19 0.37
N ARG A 272 -19.74 -0.46 1.40
CA ARG A 272 -19.44 0.19 2.68
C ARG A 272 -18.44 1.33 2.50
N THR A 273 -17.36 1.12 1.75
CA THR A 273 -16.37 2.16 1.42
C THR A 273 -17.06 3.38 0.80
N LYS A 274 -17.86 3.19 -0.24
CA LYS A 274 -18.59 4.27 -0.93
C LYS A 274 -19.57 4.98 -0.02
N SER A 275 -20.29 4.23 0.82
CA SER A 275 -21.21 4.79 1.81
C SER A 275 -20.49 5.72 2.81
N ARG A 276 -19.30 5.30 3.30
CA ARG A 276 -18.49 6.14 4.21
C ARG A 276 -17.95 7.40 3.55
N LEU A 277 -17.59 7.30 2.27
CA LEU A 277 -17.10 8.43 1.49
C LEU A 277 -18.21 9.39 1.03
N GLY A 278 -19.47 8.99 1.11
CA GLY A 278 -20.61 9.77 0.65
C GLY A 278 -20.75 11.15 1.33
N VAL A 279 -20.25 11.31 2.56
CA VAL A 279 -20.25 12.57 3.32
C VAL A 279 -19.43 13.68 2.64
N PHE A 280 -18.49 13.32 1.73
CA PHE A 280 -17.63 14.27 1.03
C PHE A 280 -18.20 14.71 -0.32
N GLY A 281 -19.37 14.22 -0.71
CA GLY A 281 -20.03 14.62 -1.96
C GLY A 281 -19.14 14.39 -3.19
N ALA A 282 -19.03 15.40 -4.06
CA ALA A 282 -18.27 15.28 -5.31
C ALA A 282 -16.76 15.03 -5.11
N CYS A 283 -16.19 15.44 -3.99
CA CYS A 283 -14.76 15.23 -3.71
C CYS A 283 -14.41 13.74 -3.52
N SER A 284 -15.38 12.89 -3.22
CA SER A 284 -15.17 11.45 -3.08
C SER A 284 -15.11 10.68 -4.42
N ALA A 285 -15.39 11.33 -5.56
CA ALA A 285 -15.45 10.66 -6.86
C ALA A 285 -14.19 9.84 -7.22
N PRO A 286 -12.94 10.32 -6.99
CA PRO A 286 -11.74 9.54 -7.25
C PRO A 286 -11.68 8.26 -6.43
N LEU A 287 -12.00 8.34 -5.13
CA LEU A 287 -11.97 7.22 -4.21
C LEU A 287 -13.10 6.23 -4.47
N ALA A 288 -14.29 6.71 -4.83
CA ALA A 288 -15.41 5.85 -5.19
C ALA A 288 -15.10 5.07 -6.48
N ALA A 289 -14.54 5.72 -7.50
CA ALA A 289 -14.12 5.07 -8.73
C ALA A 289 -12.98 4.05 -8.49
N LEU A 290 -12.01 4.38 -7.62
CA LEU A 290 -10.94 3.46 -7.23
C LEU A 290 -11.50 2.23 -6.49
N ALA A 291 -12.52 2.42 -5.64
CA ALA A 291 -13.18 1.34 -4.93
C ALA A 291 -13.89 0.38 -5.90
N ASP A 292 -14.61 0.90 -6.89
CA ASP A 292 -15.23 0.08 -7.94
C ASP A 292 -14.18 -0.68 -8.76
N PHE A 293 -13.07 -0.02 -9.13
CA PHE A 293 -11.95 -0.64 -9.85
C PHE A 293 -11.35 -1.84 -9.12
N VAL A 294 -11.29 -1.81 -7.78
CA VAL A 294 -10.74 -2.93 -7.00
C VAL A 294 -11.49 -4.24 -7.26
N VAL A 295 -12.81 -4.23 -7.39
CA VAL A 295 -13.61 -5.45 -7.64
C VAL A 295 -13.79 -5.79 -9.12
N GLU A 296 -13.49 -4.84 -10.02
CA GLU A 296 -13.62 -5.01 -11.47
C GLU A 296 -12.30 -5.44 -12.14
N ARG A 297 -11.17 -5.24 -11.46
CA ARG A 297 -9.85 -5.57 -12.02
C ARG A 297 -9.69 -7.05 -12.31
N LYS A 298 -8.89 -7.33 -13.36
CA LYS A 298 -8.57 -8.68 -13.82
C LYS A 298 -7.11 -9.07 -13.53
N SER A 299 -6.34 -8.12 -12.97
CA SER A 299 -4.92 -8.29 -12.63
C SER A 299 -4.46 -7.25 -11.58
#